data_d8b8159a66802957af28f3d26e8aa15d
#
_entry.id   d8b8159a66802957af28f3d26e8aa15d
#
_cell.length_a   1.000
_cell.length_b   1.000
_cell.length_c   1.000
_cell.angle_alpha   90.00
_cell.angle_beta   90.00
_cell.angle_gamma   90.00
#
_symmetry.space_group_name_H-M   'P 1'
#
loop_
_entity.id
_entity.type
_entity.pdbx_description
1 polymer ?
#
loop_
_entity_poly.entity_id
_entity_poly.type
_entity_poly.pdbx_seq_one_letter_code
_entity_poly.pdbx_strand_id
1 'polypeptide(L)'
;MFISSYFPTVIWSEEKPEFVKSLNKASNKYISDARKREKEFIKKNGDFGRSYHSTALTTDNDFLDFRNYIAQKSWEYLDHQGYDMQQYTTMFSEIWVQEFAKKGGGHHSAHIHWNQHVSGFYFLKCSDKTSRPVFHEPRTGARVTKLKMKPDRKGVWPGEELINFKPTPGTLIIFPGFLEHEFSVDFGIEPFRFIHWNIQAVPKEMAKDV
;
A
#
# COMPACT_ATOMS: atom_id res chain seq x y z
N MET A 1 -32.04 10.87 19.34
CA MET A 1 -31.59 9.89 18.29
C MET A 1 -30.16 9.51 18.61
N PHE A 2 -29.84 8.22 18.71
CA PHE A 2 -28.49 7.71 18.88
C PHE A 2 -27.97 7.23 17.52
N ILE A 3 -26.75 7.58 17.17
CA ILE A 3 -26.08 7.13 15.95
C ILE A 3 -24.97 6.16 16.37
N SER A 4 -25.03 4.93 15.86
CA SER A 4 -24.00 3.91 16.08
C SER A 4 -23.42 3.48 14.73
N SER A 5 -22.11 3.25 14.67
CA SER A 5 -21.43 2.73 13.50
C SER A 5 -20.98 1.31 13.79
N TYR A 6 -21.33 0.38 12.88
CA TYR A 6 -20.97 -1.03 12.97
C TYR A 6 -20.17 -1.44 11.73
N PHE A 7 -19.23 -2.37 11.92
CA PHE A 7 -18.37 -2.91 10.86
C PHE A 7 -17.57 -1.85 10.10
N PRO A 8 -16.90 -0.92 10.80
CA PRO A 8 -16.06 0.07 10.13
C PRO A 8 -14.90 -0.62 9.43
N THR A 9 -14.55 -0.13 8.24
CA THR A 9 -13.27 -0.47 7.61
C THR A 9 -12.22 0.52 8.09
N VAL A 10 -11.20 0.01 8.77
CA VAL A 10 -10.15 0.84 9.37
C VAL A 10 -8.99 0.96 8.40
N ILE A 11 -8.51 2.18 8.17
CA ILE A 11 -7.26 2.48 7.46
C ILE A 11 -6.44 3.37 8.39
N TRP A 12 -5.20 2.97 8.70
CA TRP A 12 -4.27 3.82 9.43
C TRP A 12 -3.37 4.57 8.45
N SER A 13 -3.08 5.82 8.76
CA SER A 13 -2.06 6.60 8.07
C SER A 13 -1.18 7.35 9.08
N GLU A 14 0.10 7.43 8.76
CA GLU A 14 1.12 8.05 9.61
C GLU A 14 2.20 8.69 8.74
N GLU A 15 2.77 9.81 9.19
CA GLU A 15 3.95 10.41 8.56
C GLU A 15 5.21 9.94 9.27
N LYS A 16 6.11 9.30 8.50
CA LYS A 16 7.34 8.67 8.98
C LYS A 16 8.55 9.02 8.09
N PRO A 17 8.88 10.31 7.93
CA PRO A 17 9.86 10.77 6.94
C PRO A 17 11.30 10.29 7.19
N GLU A 18 11.64 9.85 8.40
CA GLU A 18 12.98 9.42 8.76
C GLU A 18 13.52 8.25 7.92
N PHE A 19 12.67 7.37 7.42
CA PHE A 19 13.07 6.25 6.56
C PHE A 19 13.26 6.64 5.09
N VAL A 20 12.74 7.78 4.63
CA VAL A 20 12.71 8.14 3.20
C VAL A 20 14.11 8.14 2.59
N LYS A 21 15.06 8.78 3.21
CA LYS A 21 16.42 8.95 2.66
C LYS A 21 17.15 7.61 2.50
N SER A 22 17.16 6.80 3.56
CA SER A 22 17.82 5.48 3.56
C SER A 22 17.17 4.52 2.59
N LEU A 23 15.84 4.39 2.62
CA LEU A 23 15.09 3.47 1.76
C LEU A 23 15.09 3.88 0.30
N ASN A 24 15.09 5.19 -0.02
CA ASN A 24 15.30 5.64 -1.39
C ASN A 24 16.66 5.20 -1.93
N LYS A 25 17.72 5.33 -1.12
CA LYS A 25 19.08 4.91 -1.49
C LYS A 25 19.13 3.39 -1.70
N ALA A 26 18.63 2.63 -0.73
CA ALA A 26 18.61 1.16 -0.77
C ALA A 26 17.79 0.62 -1.97
N SER A 27 16.64 1.24 -2.26
CA SER A 27 15.75 0.81 -3.33
C SER A 27 16.28 1.05 -4.75
N ASN A 28 17.29 1.91 -4.95
CA ASN A 28 17.80 2.25 -6.29
C ASN A 28 18.35 1.03 -7.03
N LYS A 29 19.10 0.13 -6.36
CA LYS A 29 19.63 -1.10 -6.97
C LYS A 29 18.49 -1.99 -7.49
N TYR A 30 17.43 -2.15 -6.71
CA TYR A 30 16.28 -2.99 -7.05
C TYR A 30 15.48 -2.47 -8.25
N ILE A 31 15.23 -1.15 -8.29
CA ILE A 31 14.54 -0.54 -9.44
C ILE A 31 15.42 -0.56 -10.68
N SER A 32 16.74 -0.34 -10.54
CA SER A 32 17.68 -0.48 -11.65
C SER A 32 17.65 -1.89 -12.24
N ASP A 33 17.65 -2.92 -11.39
CA ASP A 33 17.61 -4.31 -11.83
C ASP A 33 16.24 -4.70 -12.43
N ALA A 34 15.13 -4.19 -11.87
CA ALA A 34 13.82 -4.34 -12.48
C ALA A 34 13.78 -3.76 -13.90
N ARG A 35 14.35 -2.57 -14.10
CA ARG A 35 14.45 -1.95 -15.45
C ARG A 35 15.36 -2.72 -16.39
N LYS A 36 16.47 -3.31 -15.89
CA LYS A 36 17.37 -4.15 -16.71
C LYS A 36 16.65 -5.41 -17.20
N ARG A 37 15.83 -6.06 -16.38
CA ARG A 37 15.06 -7.25 -16.78
C ARG A 37 14.13 -6.97 -17.95
N GLU A 38 13.65 -5.73 -18.09
CA GLU A 38 12.75 -5.30 -19.16
C GLU A 38 13.43 -4.54 -20.29
N LYS A 39 14.77 -4.49 -20.30
CA LYS A 39 15.56 -3.64 -21.19
C LYS A 39 15.18 -3.81 -22.68
N GLU A 40 15.06 -5.04 -23.15
CA GLU A 40 14.76 -5.30 -24.56
C GLU A 40 13.32 -4.89 -24.94
N PHE A 41 12.37 -5.10 -24.01
CA PHE A 41 11.00 -4.62 -24.22
C PHE A 41 10.97 -3.08 -24.27
N ILE A 42 11.64 -2.41 -23.32
CA ILE A 42 11.69 -0.94 -23.24
C ILE A 42 12.33 -0.35 -24.50
N LYS A 43 13.42 -0.97 -24.98
CA LYS A 43 14.10 -0.54 -26.21
C LYS A 43 13.19 -0.58 -27.43
N LYS A 44 12.35 -1.60 -27.52
CA LYS A 44 11.44 -1.80 -28.67
C LYS A 44 10.17 -0.96 -28.57
N ASN A 45 9.57 -0.84 -27.38
CA ASN A 45 8.21 -0.34 -27.21
C ASN A 45 8.14 0.95 -26.38
N GLY A 46 9.25 1.37 -25.75
CA GLY A 46 9.25 2.42 -24.72
C GLY A 46 8.80 1.91 -23.37
N ASP A 47 8.74 2.78 -22.37
CA ASP A 47 8.38 2.43 -21.00
C ASP A 47 6.99 2.94 -20.56
N PHE A 48 6.19 3.50 -21.48
CA PHE A 48 4.83 3.92 -21.16
C PHE A 48 3.99 2.76 -20.61
N GLY A 49 3.26 3.01 -19.53
CA GLY A 49 2.41 2.01 -18.88
C GLY A 49 3.15 0.99 -18.02
N ARG A 50 4.47 1.06 -17.93
CA ARG A 50 5.25 0.07 -17.14
C ARG A 50 5.23 0.39 -15.65
N SER A 51 5.29 -0.67 -14.89
CA SER A 51 5.43 -0.64 -13.43
C SER A 51 6.57 -1.60 -13.05
N TYR A 52 7.66 -1.04 -12.52
CA TYR A 52 8.87 -1.78 -12.20
C TYR A 52 8.82 -2.30 -10.78
N HIS A 53 8.68 -3.61 -10.64
CA HIS A 53 8.68 -4.33 -9.37
C HIS A 53 10.06 -4.90 -9.05
N SER A 54 10.50 -4.71 -7.81
CA SER A 54 11.70 -5.38 -7.30
C SER A 54 11.47 -6.88 -7.09
N THR A 55 12.55 -7.60 -6.81
CA THR A 55 12.50 -8.87 -6.07
C THR A 55 12.14 -8.60 -4.61
N ALA A 56 11.86 -9.66 -3.84
CA ALA A 56 11.53 -9.57 -2.43
C ALA A 56 12.64 -8.87 -1.61
N LEU A 57 12.23 -8.09 -0.62
CA LEU A 57 13.12 -7.34 0.29
C LEU A 57 13.21 -7.98 1.69
N THR A 58 12.67 -9.19 1.86
CA THR A 58 12.53 -9.86 3.16
C THR A 58 13.85 -10.13 3.86
N THR A 59 14.93 -10.33 3.12
CA THR A 59 16.25 -10.70 3.64
C THR A 59 17.29 -9.58 3.56
N ASP A 60 16.99 -8.43 2.95
CA ASP A 60 17.95 -7.34 2.82
C ASP A 60 18.02 -6.50 4.10
N ASN A 61 19.22 -6.43 4.69
CA ASN A 61 19.47 -5.70 5.93
C ASN A 61 19.30 -4.17 5.81
N ASP A 62 19.42 -3.61 4.60
CA ASP A 62 19.15 -2.19 4.37
C ASP A 62 17.68 -1.81 4.66
N PHE A 63 16.78 -2.81 4.73
CA PHE A 63 15.37 -2.64 5.04
C PHE A 63 14.98 -3.19 6.43
N LEU A 64 15.92 -3.68 7.24
CA LEU A 64 15.63 -4.37 8.50
C LEU A 64 14.85 -3.48 9.48
N ASP A 65 15.33 -2.27 9.76
CA ASP A 65 14.68 -1.36 10.70
C ASP A 65 13.26 -0.99 10.25
N PHE A 66 13.09 -0.76 8.95
CA PHE A 66 11.78 -0.49 8.38
C PHE A 66 10.86 -1.72 8.46
N ARG A 67 11.35 -2.92 8.14
CA ARG A 67 10.55 -4.15 8.29
C ARG A 67 10.11 -4.38 9.73
N ASN A 68 11.01 -4.21 10.70
CA ASN A 68 10.66 -4.32 12.11
C ASN A 68 9.58 -3.31 12.51
N TYR A 69 9.72 -2.08 12.04
CA TYR A 69 8.74 -1.03 12.30
C TYR A 69 7.34 -1.39 11.74
N ILE A 70 7.25 -1.75 10.47
CA ILE A 70 5.93 -2.09 9.87
C ILE A 70 5.35 -3.39 10.40
N ALA A 71 6.17 -4.38 10.79
CA ALA A 71 5.70 -5.60 11.46
C ALA A 71 5.05 -5.26 12.81
N GLN A 72 5.69 -4.41 13.62
CA GLN A 72 5.15 -3.92 14.88
C GLN A 72 3.85 -3.13 14.65
N LYS A 73 3.83 -2.21 13.70
CA LYS A 73 2.63 -1.40 13.38
C LYS A 73 1.48 -2.27 12.84
N SER A 74 1.77 -3.31 12.09
CA SER A 74 0.75 -4.25 11.63
C SER A 74 0.19 -5.09 12.78
N TRP A 75 1.01 -5.45 13.75
CA TRP A 75 0.57 -6.12 14.98
C TRP A 75 -0.37 -5.19 15.79
N GLU A 76 0.05 -3.94 16.02
CA GLU A 76 -0.74 -2.91 16.73
C GLU A 76 -2.07 -2.61 16.01
N TYR A 77 -2.05 -2.60 14.67
CA TYR A 77 -3.24 -2.40 13.85
C TYR A 77 -4.28 -3.51 14.05
N LEU A 78 -3.85 -4.76 14.13
CA LEU A 78 -4.74 -5.90 14.39
C LEU A 78 -5.24 -5.92 15.85
N ASP A 79 -4.37 -5.63 16.81
CA ASP A 79 -4.72 -5.51 18.23
C ASP A 79 -5.79 -4.42 18.44
N HIS A 80 -5.64 -3.27 17.79
CA HIS A 80 -6.63 -2.19 17.82
C HIS A 80 -8.02 -2.61 17.29
N GLN A 81 -8.08 -3.59 16.40
CA GLN A 81 -9.35 -4.12 15.88
C GLN A 81 -9.99 -5.15 16.83
N GLY A 82 -9.36 -5.45 17.97
CA GLY A 82 -9.87 -6.34 19.00
C GLY A 82 -9.47 -7.80 18.84
N TYR A 83 -8.49 -8.11 17.96
CA TYR A 83 -7.92 -9.47 17.91
C TYR A 83 -6.98 -9.71 19.10
N ASP A 84 -7.03 -10.91 19.67
CA ASP A 84 -6.09 -11.31 20.73
C ASP A 84 -4.70 -11.58 20.15
N MET A 85 -3.97 -10.51 19.87
CA MET A 85 -2.65 -10.59 19.25
C MET A 85 -1.55 -11.18 20.16
N GLN A 86 -1.85 -11.49 21.43
CA GLN A 86 -0.93 -12.23 22.29
C GLN A 86 -0.69 -13.67 21.80
N GLN A 87 -1.63 -14.23 21.04
CA GLN A 87 -1.55 -15.58 20.47
C GLN A 87 -0.81 -15.60 19.12
N TYR A 88 -0.54 -14.44 18.50
CA TYR A 88 -0.03 -14.35 17.14
C TYR A 88 1.28 -13.57 17.04
N THR A 89 2.01 -13.86 15.98
CA THR A 89 3.11 -13.05 15.47
C THR A 89 2.81 -12.61 14.05
N THR A 90 3.40 -11.50 13.62
CA THR A 90 3.26 -11.00 12.26
C THR A 90 4.40 -11.48 11.39
N MET A 91 4.09 -12.02 10.22
CA MET A 91 5.06 -12.51 9.25
C MET A 91 4.81 -11.88 7.87
N PHE A 92 5.87 -11.43 7.22
CA PHE A 92 5.78 -10.98 5.84
C PHE A 92 5.54 -12.16 4.92
N SER A 93 4.45 -12.10 4.14
CA SER A 93 4.31 -12.93 2.96
C SER A 93 5.01 -12.30 1.77
N GLU A 94 4.99 -10.96 1.71
CA GLU A 94 5.57 -10.20 0.60
C GLU A 94 6.02 -8.80 1.08
N ILE A 95 7.12 -8.33 0.53
CA ILE A 95 7.55 -6.93 0.60
C ILE A 95 8.42 -6.61 -0.61
N TRP A 96 8.08 -5.55 -1.34
CA TRP A 96 8.83 -5.09 -2.51
C TRP A 96 8.78 -3.58 -2.68
N VAL A 97 9.70 -3.03 -3.45
CA VAL A 97 9.65 -1.65 -3.93
C VAL A 97 9.15 -1.62 -5.37
N GLN A 98 8.36 -0.61 -5.68
CA GLN A 98 7.80 -0.40 -6.99
C GLN A 98 8.01 1.05 -7.44
N GLU A 99 8.25 1.22 -8.75
CA GLU A 99 8.36 2.54 -9.38
C GLU A 99 7.59 2.53 -10.70
N PHE A 100 6.76 3.54 -10.92
CA PHE A 100 6.06 3.71 -12.18
C PHE A 100 6.98 4.31 -13.26
N ALA A 101 6.64 4.05 -14.51
CA ALA A 101 7.40 4.50 -15.66
C ALA A 101 7.46 6.03 -15.74
N LYS A 102 8.62 6.56 -16.11
CA LYS A 102 8.82 8.00 -16.24
C LYS A 102 8.00 8.65 -17.36
N LYS A 103 7.55 7.87 -18.34
CA LYS A 103 6.71 8.36 -19.45
C LYS A 103 5.21 8.27 -19.15
N GLY A 104 4.85 7.88 -17.92
CA GLY A 104 3.46 7.76 -17.49
C GLY A 104 2.79 6.45 -17.90
N GLY A 105 1.49 6.37 -17.63
CA GLY A 105 0.66 5.20 -17.87
C GLY A 105 0.77 4.12 -16.80
N GLY A 106 1.73 4.23 -15.85
CA GLY A 106 1.82 3.30 -14.73
C GLY A 106 0.55 3.36 -13.86
N HIS A 107 0.03 2.20 -13.49
CA HIS A 107 -1.15 2.07 -12.65
C HIS A 107 -1.22 0.68 -12.01
N HIS A 108 -2.13 0.47 -11.10
CA HIS A 108 -2.58 -0.84 -10.65
C HIS A 108 -4.10 -0.91 -10.77
N SER A 109 -4.59 -1.95 -11.40
CA SER A 109 -6.04 -2.24 -11.43
C SER A 109 -6.54 -2.57 -10.03
N ALA A 110 -7.84 -2.35 -9.80
CA ALA A 110 -8.49 -2.68 -8.54
C ALA A 110 -8.33 -4.17 -8.21
N HIS A 111 -7.86 -4.47 -7.00
CA HIS A 111 -7.59 -5.83 -6.52
C HIS A 111 -7.60 -5.89 -4.99
N ILE A 112 -7.58 -7.12 -4.47
CA ILE A 112 -7.42 -7.45 -3.04
C ILE A 112 -6.21 -8.36 -2.86
N HIS A 113 -5.73 -8.51 -1.64
CA HIS A 113 -4.66 -9.45 -1.29
C HIS A 113 -5.22 -10.69 -0.60
N TRP A 114 -5.17 -11.82 -1.29
CA TRP A 114 -5.70 -13.08 -0.82
C TRP A 114 -4.87 -13.62 0.34
N ASN A 115 -5.55 -14.14 1.37
CA ASN A 115 -4.92 -14.72 2.55
C ASN A 115 -3.99 -13.76 3.31
N GLN A 116 -4.18 -12.44 3.18
CA GLN A 116 -3.44 -11.45 3.91
C GLN A 116 -4.33 -10.78 4.95
N HIS A 117 -3.81 -10.61 6.18
CA HIS A 117 -4.53 -9.88 7.21
C HIS A 117 -4.32 -8.38 7.07
N VAL A 118 -3.09 -7.98 6.76
CA VAL A 118 -2.67 -6.59 6.67
C VAL A 118 -1.90 -6.36 5.37
N SER A 119 -2.21 -5.26 4.72
CA SER A 119 -1.46 -4.72 3.59
C SER A 119 -1.06 -3.27 3.86
N GLY A 120 -0.07 -2.76 3.17
CA GLY A 120 0.30 -1.37 3.35
C GLY A 120 1.21 -0.80 2.28
N PHE A 121 1.29 0.53 2.30
CA PHE A 121 2.14 1.33 1.42
C PHE A 121 3.01 2.28 2.23
N TYR A 122 4.25 2.44 1.78
CA TYR A 122 5.14 3.49 2.27
C TYR A 122 5.72 4.26 1.08
N PHE A 123 5.44 5.56 1.02
CA PHE A 123 5.75 6.37 -0.15
C PHE A 123 7.15 6.98 -0.06
N LEU A 124 7.96 6.71 -1.08
CA LEU A 124 9.35 7.19 -1.18
C LEU A 124 9.49 8.41 -2.09
N LYS A 125 8.73 8.42 -3.20
CA LYS A 125 8.69 9.53 -4.17
C LYS A 125 7.25 9.68 -4.64
N CYS A 126 6.64 10.78 -4.32
CA CYS A 126 5.30 11.14 -4.74
C CYS A 126 5.07 12.64 -4.56
N SER A 127 4.03 13.15 -5.19
CA SER A 127 3.55 14.51 -5.06
C SER A 127 2.05 14.59 -5.41
N ASP A 128 1.49 15.78 -5.42
CA ASP A 128 0.12 16.02 -5.89
C ASP A 128 -0.07 15.81 -7.40
N LYS A 129 1.03 15.66 -8.16
CA LYS A 129 1.03 15.40 -9.62
C LYS A 129 1.23 13.92 -9.97
N THR A 130 1.47 13.07 -8.99
CA THR A 130 1.68 11.63 -9.20
C THR A 130 0.40 10.84 -8.99
N SER A 131 0.46 9.53 -9.26
CA SER A 131 -0.59 8.57 -8.92
C SER A 131 -0.92 8.59 -7.42
N ARG A 132 -2.08 8.04 -7.08
CA ARG A 132 -2.62 7.99 -5.71
C ARG A 132 -3.23 6.63 -5.43
N PRO A 133 -3.13 6.14 -4.19
CA PRO A 133 -3.92 4.98 -3.76
C PRO A 133 -5.39 5.38 -3.64
N VAL A 134 -6.25 4.56 -4.20
CA VAL A 134 -7.70 4.66 -4.14
C VAL A 134 -8.24 3.39 -3.50
N PHE A 135 -9.11 3.53 -2.50
CA PHE A 135 -9.74 2.41 -1.81
C PHE A 135 -11.23 2.42 -2.12
N HIS A 136 -11.79 1.23 -2.31
CA HIS A 136 -13.18 1.02 -2.66
C HIS A 136 -14.00 0.64 -1.42
N GLU A 137 -15.26 1.06 -1.37
CA GLU A 137 -16.23 0.61 -0.36
C GLU A 137 -16.33 -0.93 -0.42
N PRO A 138 -15.98 -1.67 0.64
CA PRO A 138 -15.92 -3.14 0.57
C PRO A 138 -17.31 -3.81 0.60
N ARG A 139 -18.35 -3.09 1.04
CA ARG A 139 -19.74 -3.61 1.08
C ARG A 139 -20.36 -3.47 -0.29
N THR A 140 -20.47 -4.59 -1.02
CA THR A 140 -20.99 -4.61 -2.40
C THR A 140 -22.37 -3.99 -2.54
N GLY A 141 -23.26 -4.20 -1.55
CA GLY A 141 -24.60 -3.60 -1.54
C GLY A 141 -24.59 -2.07 -1.45
N ALA A 142 -23.60 -1.48 -0.80
CA ALA A 142 -23.47 -0.03 -0.72
C ALA A 142 -23.05 0.61 -2.06
N ARG A 143 -22.27 -0.12 -2.88
CA ARG A 143 -21.81 0.36 -4.20
C ARG A 143 -22.93 0.49 -5.24
N VAL A 144 -24.07 -0.18 -5.06
CA VAL A 144 -25.19 -0.10 -6.01
C VAL A 144 -26.16 1.03 -5.68
N THR A 145 -26.03 1.63 -4.50
CA THR A 145 -26.86 2.75 -4.05
C THR A 145 -26.23 4.07 -4.48
N LYS A 146 -26.58 4.52 -5.67
CA LYS A 146 -25.99 5.73 -6.27
C LYS A 146 -26.79 6.98 -5.93
N LEU A 147 -26.51 7.55 -4.78
CA LEU A 147 -27.06 8.85 -4.40
C LEU A 147 -26.03 9.96 -4.61
N LYS A 148 -26.51 11.14 -5.04
CA LYS A 148 -25.64 12.31 -5.18
C LYS A 148 -25.20 12.81 -3.81
N MET A 149 -23.90 12.87 -3.60
CA MET A 149 -23.31 13.40 -2.36
C MET A 149 -23.53 14.90 -2.23
N LYS A 150 -23.57 15.42 -1.00
CA LYS A 150 -23.67 16.86 -0.73
C LYS A 150 -22.50 17.61 -1.36
N PRO A 151 -22.74 18.73 -2.06
CA PRO A 151 -21.67 19.43 -2.80
C PRO A 151 -20.65 20.12 -1.88
N ASP A 152 -21.05 20.49 -0.68
CA ASP A 152 -20.27 21.25 0.32
C ASP A 152 -19.59 20.36 1.38
N ARG A 153 -19.62 19.04 1.19
CA ARG A 153 -19.01 18.11 2.14
C ARG A 153 -17.50 18.31 2.27
N LYS A 154 -17.00 18.20 3.47
CA LYS A 154 -15.56 18.19 3.79
C LYS A 154 -15.16 16.85 4.38
N GLY A 155 -14.01 16.32 3.94
CA GLY A 155 -13.50 15.02 4.39
C GLY A 155 -14.27 13.82 3.82
N VAL A 156 -14.04 12.65 4.42
CA VAL A 156 -14.65 11.38 4.04
C VAL A 156 -15.96 11.18 4.80
N TRP A 157 -16.98 10.76 4.09
CA TRP A 157 -18.32 10.51 4.65
C TRP A 157 -18.69 9.03 4.52
N PRO A 158 -19.57 8.48 5.39
CA PRO A 158 -19.98 7.06 5.36
C PRO A 158 -20.62 6.59 4.05
N GLY A 159 -21.06 7.50 3.19
CA GLY A 159 -21.65 7.18 1.89
C GLY A 159 -20.66 7.24 0.71
N GLU A 160 -19.37 7.44 0.96
CA GLU A 160 -18.37 7.44 -0.12
C GLU A 160 -18.21 6.04 -0.70
N GLU A 161 -18.20 5.95 -2.03
CA GLU A 161 -17.91 4.70 -2.76
C GLU A 161 -16.41 4.49 -2.94
N LEU A 162 -15.66 5.59 -3.02
CA LEU A 162 -14.21 5.62 -3.22
C LEU A 162 -13.59 6.67 -2.31
N ILE A 163 -12.47 6.32 -1.70
CA ILE A 163 -11.62 7.29 -1.00
C ILE A 163 -10.22 7.25 -1.60
N ASN A 164 -9.56 8.39 -1.66
CA ASN A 164 -8.17 8.47 -2.08
C ASN A 164 -7.34 9.26 -1.07
N PHE A 165 -6.08 8.90 -1.01
CA PHE A 165 -5.08 9.60 -0.21
C PHE A 165 -4.17 10.41 -1.12
N LYS A 166 -3.66 11.53 -0.61
CA LYS A 166 -2.61 12.32 -1.25
C LYS A 166 -1.32 12.13 -0.44
N PRO A 167 -0.55 11.08 -0.75
CA PRO A 167 0.63 10.81 0.04
C PRO A 167 1.72 11.85 -0.22
N THR A 168 2.54 12.08 0.81
CA THR A 168 3.84 12.75 0.70
C THR A 168 4.96 11.73 0.91
N PRO A 169 6.20 11.99 0.51
CA PRO A 169 7.30 11.09 0.86
C PRO A 169 7.40 10.92 2.38
N GLY A 170 7.28 9.68 2.85
CA GLY A 170 7.20 9.33 4.26
C GLY A 170 5.81 8.94 4.76
N THR A 171 4.76 9.17 3.97
CA THR A 171 3.43 8.67 4.32
C THR A 171 3.42 7.13 4.36
N LEU A 172 3.00 6.59 5.48
CA LEU A 172 2.69 5.17 5.71
C LEU A 172 1.18 4.99 5.71
N ILE A 173 0.68 3.98 5.00
CA ILE A 173 -0.74 3.58 5.03
C ILE A 173 -0.82 2.09 5.33
N ILE A 174 -1.65 1.71 6.30
CA ILE A 174 -1.94 0.32 6.69
C ILE A 174 -3.44 0.08 6.55
N PHE A 175 -3.82 -1.02 5.92
CA PHE A 175 -5.20 -1.37 5.65
C PHE A 175 -5.41 -2.91 5.63
N PRO A 176 -6.65 -3.40 5.76
CA PRO A 176 -6.91 -4.84 5.74
C PRO A 176 -6.71 -5.41 4.34
N GLY A 177 -6.10 -6.58 4.22
CA GLY A 177 -5.80 -7.22 2.93
C GLY A 177 -7.02 -7.47 2.04
N PHE A 178 -8.21 -7.59 2.62
CA PHE A 178 -9.47 -7.74 1.88
C PHE A 178 -9.97 -6.44 1.22
N LEU A 179 -9.43 -5.27 1.61
CA LEU A 179 -9.91 -4.00 1.11
C LEU A 179 -9.45 -3.79 -0.33
N GLU A 180 -10.40 -3.74 -1.24
CA GLU A 180 -10.15 -3.51 -2.65
C GLU A 180 -9.55 -2.11 -2.86
N HIS A 181 -8.44 -2.09 -3.59
CA HIS A 181 -7.70 -0.86 -3.85
C HIS A 181 -7.03 -0.88 -5.21
N GLU A 182 -6.70 0.32 -5.68
CA GLU A 182 -6.00 0.55 -6.94
C GLU A 182 -5.04 1.72 -6.85
N PHE A 183 -4.18 1.87 -7.83
CA PHE A 183 -3.48 3.11 -8.10
C PHE A 183 -4.00 3.73 -9.39
N SER A 184 -4.42 5.00 -9.31
CA SER A 184 -4.82 5.77 -10.49
C SER A 184 -3.68 5.87 -11.51
N VAL A 185 -4.02 6.07 -12.77
CA VAL A 185 -3.03 6.23 -13.84
C VAL A 185 -2.09 7.40 -13.53
N ASP A 186 -0.79 7.11 -13.50
CA ASP A 186 0.27 8.09 -13.33
C ASP A 186 0.57 8.76 -14.68
N PHE A 187 0.72 10.09 -14.69
CA PHE A 187 0.99 10.84 -15.90
C PHE A 187 2.48 10.99 -16.23
N GLY A 188 3.37 10.48 -15.37
CA GLY A 188 4.82 10.56 -15.59
C GLY A 188 5.42 11.97 -15.45
N ILE A 189 4.71 12.89 -14.78
CA ILE A 189 5.16 14.27 -14.58
C ILE A 189 6.31 14.31 -13.56
N GLU A 190 6.17 13.53 -12.47
CA GLU A 190 7.16 13.41 -11.40
C GLU A 190 7.35 11.93 -11.03
N PRO A 191 8.50 11.56 -10.41
CA PRO A 191 8.74 10.17 -10.04
C PRO A 191 7.74 9.66 -8.99
N PHE A 192 7.19 8.48 -9.21
CA PHE A 192 6.33 7.80 -8.25
C PHE A 192 6.95 6.46 -7.84
N ARG A 193 7.35 6.35 -6.56
CA ARG A 193 7.96 5.15 -5.98
C ARG A 193 7.41 4.91 -4.59
N PHE A 194 7.10 3.65 -4.29
CA PHE A 194 6.64 3.23 -2.98
C PHE A 194 7.14 1.82 -2.64
N ILE A 195 7.11 1.47 -1.35
CA ILE A 195 7.24 0.11 -0.86
C ILE A 195 5.84 -0.40 -0.56
N HIS A 196 5.55 -1.63 -0.96
CA HIS A 196 4.34 -2.35 -0.62
C HIS A 196 4.69 -3.61 0.17
N TRP A 197 3.82 -4.01 1.08
CA TRP A 197 3.94 -5.25 1.84
C TRP A 197 2.60 -5.90 2.13
N ASN A 198 2.68 -7.21 2.34
CA ASN A 198 1.60 -8.03 2.84
C ASN A 198 2.06 -8.82 4.06
N ILE A 199 1.23 -8.89 5.09
CA ILE A 199 1.52 -9.53 6.36
C ILE A 199 0.37 -10.46 6.75
N GLN A 200 0.75 -11.64 7.22
CA GLN A 200 -0.12 -12.57 7.92
C GLN A 200 0.12 -12.50 9.43
N ALA A 201 -0.95 -12.61 10.23
CA ALA A 201 -0.88 -12.97 11.61
C ALA A 201 -0.90 -14.51 11.72
N VAL A 202 0.17 -15.09 12.24
CA VAL A 202 0.36 -16.54 12.32
C VAL A 202 0.39 -16.95 13.80
N PRO A 203 -0.30 -18.02 14.22
CA PRO A 203 -0.19 -18.53 15.57
C PRO A 203 1.27 -18.75 15.99
N LYS A 204 1.66 -18.28 17.17
CA LYS A 204 3.05 -18.35 17.64
C LYS A 204 3.60 -19.77 17.69
N GLU A 205 2.76 -20.74 17.92
CA GLU A 205 3.13 -22.17 17.90
C GLU A 205 3.55 -22.64 16.50
N MET A 206 2.89 -22.13 15.45
CA MET A 206 3.20 -22.47 14.05
C MET A 206 4.40 -21.69 13.50
N ALA A 207 4.73 -20.54 14.09
CA ALA A 207 5.84 -19.71 13.64
C ALA A 207 7.22 -20.21 14.11
N LYS A 208 7.29 -21.25 14.98
CA LYS A 208 8.53 -21.83 15.48
C LYS A 208 9.24 -22.72 14.46
N ASP A 209 8.54 -23.15 13.43
CA ASP A 209 9.02 -24.10 12.42
C ASP A 209 9.39 -23.41 11.08
N VAL A 210 9.40 -22.07 11.05
CA VAL A 210 9.75 -21.23 9.91
C VAL A 210 10.92 -20.33 10.26
#